data_3a8f3edfe48f85e4d55044e9c4678052
#
_entry.id   3a8f3edfe48f85e4d55044e9c4678052
#
_cell.length_a   1.000
_cell.length_b   1.000
_cell.length_c   1.000
_cell.angle_alpha   90.00
_cell.angle_beta   90.00
_cell.angle_gamma   90.00
#
_symmetry.space_group_name_H-M   'P 1'
#
loop_
_entity.id
_entity.type
_entity.pdbx_description
1 polymer ?
#
loop_
_entity_poly.entity_id
_entity_poly.type
_entity_poly.pdbx_seq_one_letter_code
_entity_poly.pdbx_strand_id
1 'polypeptide(L)'
;MDVHRDFLVACIASTSKLGITEYQSRRFSTYSGGLRALRDWLASNNCKDVCMESTGKYWFHVHNILEHTCNVVVTHPKFVKAIKGKKTDKKDAQWIADLFKHDLVRGSFIPPADIRQLRDLCRYWCKLTSYTTGEKNRAQNCLTVSGFKLDDVFSDVFGKSASAIIQQLLDHPGQDFDLKPFIDGRCKTPIEQIKLAVDGRFSPEQNAKLRIIFSHVDFLATMKQMVENQIFKIAEKYSDQIELLMTVPGIKEPLTAIRIIAEIGADMSVFETAKHLTSWAGLTPQNAESAGKKKTTRIGKAGAYIKPLLVQIAVASSRSDKYPEIKAKHQTLKKRRGGKKATIAIARRLLTAIFHMLKKGEAYNPTLYVREQPPKSRQISKEQALMLVAKMGYIVTESAA
;
A
#
# COMPACT_ATOMS: atom_id res chain seq x y z
N MET A 1 14.35 23.43 11.05
CA MET A 1 13.95 23.07 12.43
C MET A 1 14.33 21.65 12.70
N ASP A 2 14.96 21.40 13.85
CA ASP A 2 15.22 20.07 14.38
C ASP A 2 14.18 19.75 15.48
N VAL A 3 13.40 18.68 15.27
CA VAL A 3 12.20 18.39 16.08
C VAL A 3 12.42 17.15 16.92
N HIS A 4 12.30 17.32 18.26
CA HIS A 4 12.34 16.25 19.24
C HIS A 4 10.97 16.05 19.90
N ARG A 5 10.90 15.08 20.81
CA ARG A 5 9.66 14.78 21.54
C ARG A 5 9.15 15.95 22.38
N ASP A 6 10.00 16.54 23.21
CA ASP A 6 9.59 17.49 24.25
C ASP A 6 9.92 18.94 23.86
N PHE A 7 10.78 19.13 22.87
CA PHE A 7 11.19 20.45 22.36
C PHE A 7 11.59 20.38 20.89
N LEU A 8 11.72 21.53 20.29
CA LEU A 8 12.35 21.72 18.98
C LEU A 8 13.33 22.89 19.03
N VAL A 9 14.32 22.88 18.15
CA VAL A 9 15.21 24.01 17.91
C VAL A 9 14.92 24.55 16.52
N ALA A 10 14.48 25.80 16.46
CA ALA A 10 14.28 26.53 15.23
C ALA A 10 15.46 27.47 14.95
N CYS A 11 15.87 27.56 13.70
CA CYS A 11 16.87 28.50 13.24
C CYS A 11 16.31 29.26 12.02
N ILE A 12 16.25 30.58 12.12
CA ILE A 12 15.97 31.49 10.99
C ILE A 12 17.31 31.88 10.39
N ALA A 13 17.45 31.71 9.07
CA ALA A 13 18.58 32.16 8.28
C ALA A 13 18.12 33.32 7.39
N SER A 14 18.56 34.52 7.66
CA SER A 14 18.28 35.70 6.84
C SER A 14 19.53 36.19 6.12
N THR A 15 19.41 36.58 4.84
CA THR A 15 20.55 37.08 4.06
C THR A 15 20.35 38.52 3.73
N SER A 16 21.31 39.35 4.12
CA SER A 16 21.34 40.77 3.79
C SER A 16 21.54 40.99 2.26
N LYS A 17 21.29 42.21 1.79
CA LYS A 17 21.58 42.61 0.40
C LYS A 17 23.08 42.47 0.03
N LEU A 18 23.96 42.45 1.03
CA LEU A 18 25.40 42.24 0.87
C LEU A 18 25.82 40.76 0.84
N GLY A 19 24.85 39.83 0.86
CA GLY A 19 25.13 38.39 0.82
C GLY A 19 25.54 37.80 2.17
N ILE A 20 25.53 38.57 3.26
CA ILE A 20 25.86 38.07 4.61
C ILE A 20 24.65 37.39 5.21
N THR A 21 24.82 36.11 5.67
CA THR A 21 23.76 35.35 6.29
C THR A 21 23.87 35.44 7.83
N GLU A 22 22.80 35.89 8.46
CA GLU A 22 22.63 35.91 9.90
C GLU A 22 21.73 34.79 10.36
N TYR A 23 22.01 34.21 11.55
CA TYR A 23 21.30 33.08 12.09
C TYR A 23 20.74 33.43 13.47
N GLN A 24 19.42 33.30 13.60
CA GLN A 24 18.73 33.40 14.88
C GLN A 24 18.19 32.03 15.28
N SER A 25 18.71 31.46 16.36
CA SER A 25 18.29 30.17 16.87
C SER A 25 17.52 30.30 18.18
N ARG A 26 16.37 29.62 18.30
CA ARG A 26 15.56 29.60 19.51
C ARG A 26 15.01 28.21 19.78
N ARG A 27 14.94 27.85 21.07
CA ARG A 27 14.34 26.59 21.51
C ARG A 27 12.90 26.82 21.94
N PHE A 28 12.01 25.91 21.52
CA PHE A 28 10.60 25.94 21.87
C PHE A 28 10.17 24.57 22.43
N SER A 29 9.24 24.57 23.34
CA SER A 29 8.55 23.35 23.78
C SER A 29 7.61 22.85 22.70
N THR A 30 7.45 21.54 22.57
CA THR A 30 6.49 20.91 21.63
C THR A 30 5.06 20.84 22.17
N TYR A 31 4.80 21.36 23.40
CA TYR A 31 3.44 21.61 23.84
C TYR A 31 2.76 22.72 23.02
N SER A 32 1.43 22.67 22.90
CA SER A 32 0.67 23.61 22.05
C SER A 32 0.97 25.08 22.34
N GLY A 33 1.21 25.45 23.59
CA GLY A 33 1.61 26.81 23.97
C GLY A 33 2.97 27.22 23.39
N GLY A 34 3.97 26.33 23.47
CA GLY A 34 5.28 26.57 22.90
C GLY A 34 5.27 26.62 21.36
N LEU A 35 4.42 25.82 20.72
CA LEU A 35 4.26 25.85 19.27
C LEU A 35 3.52 27.10 18.79
N ARG A 36 2.57 27.62 19.55
CA ARG A 36 1.99 28.96 19.29
C ARG A 36 3.03 30.06 19.41
N ALA A 37 3.88 30.01 20.44
CA ALA A 37 5.00 30.96 20.58
C ALA A 37 6.02 30.83 19.43
N LEU A 38 6.28 29.63 18.91
CA LEU A 38 7.06 29.43 17.69
C LEU A 38 6.40 30.12 16.47
N ARG A 39 5.12 29.89 16.25
CA ARG A 39 4.37 30.53 15.16
C ARG A 39 4.46 32.04 15.23
N ASP A 40 4.23 32.60 16.42
CA ASP A 40 4.26 34.05 16.63
C ASP A 40 5.68 34.63 16.45
N TRP A 41 6.72 33.88 16.85
CA TRP A 41 8.12 34.26 16.61
C TRP A 41 8.48 34.21 15.12
N LEU A 42 8.00 33.21 14.35
CA LEU A 42 8.19 33.15 12.89
C LEU A 42 7.48 34.33 12.23
N ALA A 43 6.25 34.64 12.62
CA ALA A 43 5.49 35.78 12.10
C ALA A 43 6.18 37.12 12.37
N SER A 44 6.68 37.37 13.61
CA SER A 44 7.38 38.58 13.99
C SER A 44 8.71 38.79 13.22
N ASN A 45 9.31 37.70 12.71
CA ASN A 45 10.49 37.73 11.86
C ASN A 45 10.17 37.64 10.35
N ASN A 46 8.89 37.74 9.97
CA ASN A 46 8.42 37.63 8.59
C ASN A 46 8.87 36.33 7.88
N CYS A 47 9.06 35.24 8.64
CA CYS A 47 9.52 33.95 8.16
C CYS A 47 8.33 33.07 7.80
N LYS A 48 7.99 33.00 6.51
CA LYS A 48 6.86 32.22 5.97
C LYS A 48 7.26 30.82 5.51
N ASP A 49 8.51 30.60 5.12
CA ASP A 49 8.98 29.32 4.60
C ASP A 49 9.74 28.55 5.69
N VAL A 50 9.27 27.35 5.94
CA VAL A 50 9.74 26.53 7.06
C VAL A 50 10.09 25.13 6.59
N CYS A 51 11.26 24.65 7.01
CA CYS A 51 11.66 23.25 6.79
C CYS A 51 11.88 22.53 8.11
N MET A 52 11.40 21.28 8.19
CA MET A 52 11.63 20.40 9.33
C MET A 52 11.94 18.97 8.91
N GLU A 53 12.73 18.29 9.76
CA GLU A 53 13.00 16.86 9.57
C GLU A 53 11.82 16.00 10.07
N SER A 54 11.50 14.91 9.34
CA SER A 54 10.43 13.98 9.69
C SER A 54 10.87 12.95 10.74
N THR A 55 11.36 13.41 11.89
CA THR A 55 11.78 12.54 13.00
C THR A 55 10.57 11.91 13.69
N GLY A 56 10.42 10.62 13.59
CA GLY A 56 9.32 9.87 14.20
C GLY A 56 7.94 10.41 13.83
N LYS A 57 7.10 10.67 14.85
CA LYS A 57 5.77 11.30 14.72
C LYS A 57 5.71 12.72 15.26
N TYR A 58 6.81 13.24 15.80
CA TYR A 58 6.83 14.50 16.54
C TYR A 58 6.55 15.72 15.66
N TRP A 59 6.92 15.66 14.39
CA TRP A 59 6.68 16.72 13.40
C TRP A 59 5.19 16.97 13.07
N PHE A 60 4.30 15.97 13.27
CA PHE A 60 2.86 16.12 12.92
C PHE A 60 2.21 17.28 13.65
N HIS A 61 2.41 17.37 14.96
CA HIS A 61 1.80 18.45 15.76
C HIS A 61 2.37 19.83 15.41
N VAL A 62 3.68 19.90 15.15
CA VAL A 62 4.34 21.13 14.68
C VAL A 62 3.77 21.55 13.32
N HIS A 63 3.69 20.60 12.37
CA HIS A 63 3.13 20.84 11.04
C HIS A 63 1.68 21.36 11.11
N ASN A 64 0.82 20.69 11.88
CA ASN A 64 -0.60 21.06 11.98
C ASN A 64 -0.82 22.49 12.55
N ILE A 65 0.09 22.99 13.37
CA ILE A 65 0.00 24.37 13.89
C ILE A 65 0.54 25.39 12.89
N LEU A 66 1.60 25.02 12.14
CA LEU A 66 2.27 25.96 11.22
C LEU A 66 1.65 26.00 9.82
N GLU A 67 1.02 24.93 9.35
CA GLU A 67 0.49 24.82 7.97
C GLU A 67 -0.53 25.91 7.59
N HIS A 68 -1.16 26.56 8.59
CA HIS A 68 -2.14 27.63 8.35
C HIS A 68 -1.49 29.02 8.13
N THR A 69 -0.22 29.16 8.50
CA THR A 69 0.49 30.45 8.48
C THR A 69 1.81 30.42 7.74
N CYS A 70 2.36 29.23 7.49
CA CYS A 70 3.65 29.03 6.87
C CYS A 70 3.58 27.99 5.74
N ASN A 71 4.46 28.14 4.75
CA ASN A 71 4.77 27.09 3.78
C ASN A 71 5.68 26.06 4.44
N VAL A 72 5.14 24.92 4.83
CA VAL A 72 5.88 23.92 5.61
C VAL A 72 6.39 22.79 4.73
N VAL A 73 7.70 22.66 4.62
CA VAL A 73 8.37 21.55 3.95
C VAL A 73 8.85 20.55 5.00
N VAL A 74 8.34 19.33 4.92
CA VAL A 74 8.80 18.20 5.75
C VAL A 74 9.75 17.35 4.94
N THR A 75 10.97 17.12 5.42
CA THR A 75 11.98 16.35 4.69
C THR A 75 12.38 15.08 5.43
N HIS A 76 12.76 14.06 4.67
CA HIS A 76 13.24 12.80 5.24
C HIS A 76 14.69 12.97 5.75
N PRO A 77 15.05 12.44 6.95
CA PRO A 77 16.38 12.54 7.55
C PRO A 77 17.55 12.22 6.61
N LYS A 78 17.33 11.31 5.68
CA LYS A 78 18.33 10.92 4.68
C LYS A 78 18.82 12.09 3.82
N PHE A 79 17.96 13.08 3.57
CA PHE A 79 18.27 14.20 2.67
C PHE A 79 18.91 15.39 3.38
N VAL A 80 18.83 15.44 4.71
CA VAL A 80 19.39 16.54 5.53
C VAL A 80 20.50 16.06 6.46
N LYS A 81 20.99 14.82 6.27
CA LYS A 81 22.05 14.25 7.11
C LYS A 81 23.32 15.07 7.02
N ALA A 82 23.75 15.67 8.14
CA ALA A 82 24.97 16.44 8.23
C ALA A 82 26.23 15.58 8.00
N ILE A 83 27.27 16.20 7.47
CA ILE A 83 28.60 15.63 7.38
C ILE A 83 29.18 15.49 8.81
N LYS A 84 30.03 14.48 9.06
CA LYS A 84 30.60 14.17 10.37
C LYS A 84 31.23 15.39 11.06
N GLY A 85 30.86 15.64 12.31
CA GLY A 85 31.38 16.73 13.15
C GLY A 85 30.76 16.71 14.54
N LYS A 86 31.12 17.67 15.43
CA LYS A 86 30.46 17.85 16.74
C LYS A 86 28.99 18.24 16.50
N LYS A 87 28.09 17.31 16.82
CA LYS A 87 26.66 17.43 16.62
C LYS A 87 26.01 18.13 17.81
N THR A 88 25.21 19.17 17.58
CA THR A 88 24.33 19.82 18.54
C THR A 88 23.04 20.21 17.84
N ASP A 89 21.90 20.19 18.55
CA ASP A 89 20.58 20.52 17.99
C ASP A 89 20.56 21.90 17.31
N LYS A 90 21.33 22.87 17.85
CA LYS A 90 21.49 24.21 17.26
C LYS A 90 22.18 24.15 15.89
N LYS A 91 23.26 23.35 15.79
CA LYS A 91 23.98 23.17 14.50
C LYS A 91 23.15 22.38 13.51
N ASP A 92 22.40 21.40 13.96
CA ASP A 92 21.50 20.62 13.09
C ASP A 92 20.37 21.50 12.56
N ALA A 93 19.75 22.36 13.40
CA ALA A 93 18.73 23.30 12.97
C ALA A 93 19.30 24.35 11.97
N GLN A 94 20.52 24.85 12.21
CA GLN A 94 21.22 25.77 11.30
C GLN A 94 21.53 25.09 9.97
N TRP A 95 22.04 23.86 9.99
CA TRP A 95 22.33 23.07 8.78
C TRP A 95 21.08 22.84 7.92
N ILE A 96 19.95 22.50 8.55
CA ILE A 96 18.67 22.35 7.84
C ILE A 96 18.23 23.68 7.21
N ALA A 97 18.44 24.82 7.92
CA ALA A 97 18.12 26.14 7.41
C ALA A 97 18.98 26.50 6.17
N ASP A 98 20.28 26.19 6.20
CA ASP A 98 21.20 26.41 5.09
C ASP A 98 20.83 25.57 3.87
N LEU A 99 20.59 24.29 4.04
CA LEU A 99 20.18 23.42 2.95
C LEU A 99 18.86 23.90 2.31
N PHE A 100 17.90 24.31 3.16
CA PHE A 100 16.59 24.77 2.71
C PHE A 100 16.69 26.10 1.95
N LYS A 101 17.45 27.04 2.44
CA LYS A 101 17.72 28.33 1.80
C LYS A 101 18.32 28.20 0.40
N HIS A 102 19.17 27.18 0.19
CA HIS A 102 19.81 26.89 -1.10
C HIS A 102 19.02 25.92 -1.99
N ASP A 103 17.74 25.65 -1.65
CA ASP A 103 16.85 24.73 -2.38
C ASP A 103 17.43 23.31 -2.55
N LEU A 104 18.26 22.88 -1.60
CA LEU A 104 18.89 21.55 -1.59
C LEU A 104 18.07 20.51 -0.84
N VAL A 105 16.88 20.88 -0.33
CA VAL A 105 16.02 20.00 0.44
C VAL A 105 14.90 19.43 -0.42
N ARG A 106 14.84 18.11 -0.50
CA ARG A 106 13.69 17.42 -1.12
C ARG A 106 12.57 17.26 -0.12
N GLY A 107 11.44 17.92 -0.35
CA GLY A 107 10.23 17.78 0.44
C GLY A 107 9.59 16.38 0.30
N SER A 108 8.99 15.92 1.41
CA SER A 108 8.12 14.75 1.41
C SER A 108 6.71 15.16 1.03
N PHE A 109 5.97 14.27 0.37
CA PHE A 109 4.55 14.49 0.08
C PHE A 109 3.73 14.45 1.38
N ILE A 110 3.21 15.60 1.79
CA ILE A 110 2.27 15.74 2.91
C ILE A 110 0.91 16.13 2.33
N PRO A 111 -0.09 15.24 2.40
CA PRO A 111 -1.42 15.54 1.88
C PRO A 111 -2.18 16.52 2.80
N PRO A 112 -3.31 17.11 2.32
CA PRO A 112 -4.22 17.92 3.12
C PRO A 112 -4.69 17.23 4.40
N ALA A 113 -5.14 18.00 5.39
CA ALA A 113 -5.46 17.52 6.73
C ALA A 113 -6.47 16.36 6.73
N ASP A 114 -7.50 16.46 5.91
CA ASP A 114 -8.55 15.44 5.78
C ASP A 114 -8.05 14.13 5.14
N ILE A 115 -7.18 14.23 4.12
CA ILE A 115 -6.52 13.04 3.57
C ILE A 115 -5.57 12.42 4.61
N ARG A 116 -4.91 13.23 5.47
CA ARG A 116 -4.10 12.70 6.57
C ARG A 116 -4.96 11.94 7.59
N GLN A 117 -6.12 12.48 7.95
CA GLN A 117 -7.10 11.82 8.84
C GLN A 117 -7.61 10.53 8.22
N LEU A 118 -8.02 10.57 6.96
CA LEU A 118 -8.46 9.40 6.20
C LEU A 118 -7.38 8.33 6.12
N ARG A 119 -6.13 8.74 5.87
CA ARG A 119 -4.96 7.85 5.81
C ARG A 119 -4.70 7.16 7.16
N ASP A 120 -4.80 7.89 8.26
CA ASP A 120 -4.59 7.33 9.60
C ASP A 120 -5.65 6.27 9.92
N LEU A 121 -6.92 6.58 9.70
CA LEU A 121 -8.03 5.62 9.89
C LEU A 121 -7.91 4.40 8.98
N CYS A 122 -7.61 4.58 7.69
CA CYS A 122 -7.42 3.46 6.75
C CYS A 122 -6.26 2.55 7.17
N ARG A 123 -5.17 3.12 7.66
CA ARG A 123 -4.02 2.36 8.16
C ARG A 123 -4.35 1.64 9.46
N TYR A 124 -5.14 2.25 10.35
CA TYR A 124 -5.63 1.60 11.56
C TYR A 124 -6.57 0.45 11.21
N TRP A 125 -7.48 0.63 10.26
CA TRP A 125 -8.32 -0.44 9.72
C TRP A 125 -7.48 -1.64 9.21
N CYS A 126 -6.38 -1.37 8.49
CA CYS A 126 -5.45 -2.42 8.06
C CYS A 126 -4.81 -3.15 9.24
N LYS A 127 -4.52 -2.45 10.35
CA LYS A 127 -4.00 -3.07 11.58
C LYS A 127 -5.02 -3.99 12.23
N LEU A 128 -6.27 -3.54 12.35
CA LEU A 128 -7.36 -4.39 12.86
C LEU A 128 -7.55 -5.64 12.01
N THR A 129 -7.47 -5.51 10.68
CA THR A 129 -7.50 -6.66 9.76
C THR A 129 -6.34 -7.63 10.02
N SER A 130 -5.14 -7.11 10.28
CA SER A 130 -3.97 -7.94 10.62
C SER A 130 -4.15 -8.67 11.95
N TYR A 131 -4.73 -8.01 12.97
CA TYR A 131 -5.06 -8.65 14.25
C TYR A 131 -6.09 -9.76 14.07
N THR A 132 -7.18 -9.51 13.32
CA THR A 132 -8.17 -10.54 12.98
C THR A 132 -7.52 -11.74 12.31
N THR A 133 -6.62 -11.52 11.35
CA THR A 133 -5.88 -12.62 10.69
C THR A 133 -5.01 -13.38 11.68
N GLY A 134 -4.36 -12.68 12.61
CA GLY A 134 -3.57 -13.30 13.68
C GLY A 134 -4.40 -14.20 14.59
N GLU A 135 -5.61 -13.75 14.99
CA GLU A 135 -6.54 -14.54 15.79
C GLU A 135 -7.08 -15.76 15.02
N LYS A 136 -7.44 -15.57 13.74
CA LYS A 136 -7.85 -16.69 12.88
C LYS A 136 -6.77 -17.78 12.78
N ASN A 137 -5.52 -17.39 12.64
CA ASN A 137 -4.40 -18.33 12.63
C ASN A 137 -4.22 -19.04 13.98
N ARG A 138 -4.44 -18.35 15.11
CA ARG A 138 -4.41 -18.95 16.45
C ARG A 138 -5.54 -19.97 16.63
N ALA A 139 -6.75 -19.64 16.15
CA ALA A 139 -7.87 -20.58 16.17
C ALA A 139 -7.55 -21.84 15.36
N GLN A 140 -7.01 -21.68 14.14
CA GLN A 140 -6.60 -22.81 13.32
C GLN A 140 -5.56 -23.69 14.04
N ASN A 141 -4.58 -23.08 14.72
CA ASN A 141 -3.61 -23.82 15.51
C ASN A 141 -4.27 -24.59 16.67
N CYS A 142 -5.26 -23.99 17.36
CA CYS A 142 -6.01 -24.70 18.41
C CYS A 142 -6.75 -25.91 17.85
N LEU A 143 -7.41 -25.78 16.70
CA LEU A 143 -8.10 -26.88 16.02
C LEU A 143 -7.12 -28.00 15.65
N THR A 144 -5.99 -27.63 15.01
CA THR A 144 -4.96 -28.60 14.60
C THR A 144 -4.37 -29.38 15.80
N VAL A 145 -4.04 -28.68 16.89
CA VAL A 145 -3.50 -29.31 18.11
C VAL A 145 -4.55 -30.25 18.77
N SER A 146 -5.83 -29.93 18.62
CA SER A 146 -6.94 -30.73 19.13
C SER A 146 -7.36 -31.87 18.19
N GLY A 147 -6.66 -32.08 17.07
CA GLY A 147 -6.92 -33.17 16.11
C GLY A 147 -7.96 -32.85 15.04
N PHE A 148 -8.53 -31.65 15.03
CA PHE A 148 -9.51 -31.24 14.02
C PHE A 148 -8.84 -30.80 12.71
N LYS A 149 -9.43 -31.20 11.57
CA LYS A 149 -8.90 -30.87 10.20
C LYS A 149 -9.97 -30.14 9.37
N LEU A 150 -10.59 -29.13 9.95
CA LEU A 150 -11.69 -28.41 9.31
C LEU A 150 -11.27 -27.62 8.06
N ASP A 151 -10.01 -27.26 7.95
CA ASP A 151 -9.41 -26.59 6.77
C ASP A 151 -9.22 -27.52 5.55
N ASP A 152 -9.26 -28.83 5.74
CA ASP A 152 -9.25 -29.81 4.65
C ASP A 152 -10.64 -29.93 3.97
N VAL A 153 -11.72 -29.64 4.71
CA VAL A 153 -13.10 -29.86 4.27
C VAL A 153 -13.89 -28.57 4.02
N PHE A 154 -13.50 -27.47 4.63
CA PHE A 154 -14.12 -26.17 4.46
C PHE A 154 -13.09 -25.14 3.91
N SER A 155 -13.48 -24.38 2.90
CA SER A 155 -12.65 -23.31 2.32
C SER A 155 -12.39 -22.15 3.29
N ASP A 156 -13.27 -21.93 4.26
CA ASP A 156 -13.13 -20.95 5.36
C ASP A 156 -13.63 -21.58 6.65
N VAL A 157 -12.71 -21.80 7.57
CA VAL A 157 -13.00 -22.35 8.92
C VAL A 157 -13.85 -21.39 9.77
N PHE A 158 -13.89 -20.10 9.40
CA PHE A 158 -14.76 -19.09 10.00
C PHE A 158 -16.05 -18.85 9.19
N GLY A 159 -16.30 -19.68 8.17
CA GLY A 159 -17.55 -19.68 7.42
C GLY A 159 -18.71 -20.28 8.22
N LYS A 160 -19.95 -20.04 7.76
CA LYS A 160 -21.18 -20.38 8.47
C LYS A 160 -21.20 -21.82 9.00
N SER A 161 -20.92 -22.82 8.15
CA SER A 161 -20.97 -24.23 8.54
C SER A 161 -19.86 -24.60 9.53
N ALA A 162 -18.62 -24.24 9.24
CA ALA A 162 -17.49 -24.56 10.11
C ALA A 162 -17.61 -23.89 11.47
N SER A 163 -17.99 -22.61 11.54
CA SER A 163 -18.21 -21.90 12.80
C SER A 163 -19.33 -22.52 13.63
N ALA A 164 -20.44 -22.93 13.01
CA ALA A 164 -21.55 -23.59 13.72
C ALA A 164 -21.12 -24.95 14.28
N ILE A 165 -20.35 -25.75 13.53
CA ILE A 165 -19.79 -27.02 13.98
C ILE A 165 -18.80 -26.80 15.14
N ILE A 166 -17.89 -25.83 15.02
CA ILE A 166 -16.94 -25.50 16.08
C ILE A 166 -17.67 -25.07 17.35
N GLN A 167 -18.71 -24.26 17.24
CA GLN A 167 -19.50 -23.83 18.40
C GLN A 167 -20.14 -25.05 19.09
N GLN A 168 -20.72 -25.97 18.32
CA GLN A 168 -21.31 -27.19 18.85
C GLN A 168 -20.28 -28.07 19.58
N LEU A 169 -19.08 -28.24 18.98
CA LEU A 169 -17.97 -28.97 19.60
C LEU A 169 -17.46 -28.32 20.89
N LEU A 170 -17.49 -26.99 20.97
CA LEU A 170 -17.12 -26.24 22.17
C LEU A 170 -18.16 -26.38 23.29
N ASP A 171 -19.45 -26.34 22.94
CA ASP A 171 -20.56 -26.38 23.90
C ASP A 171 -20.81 -27.77 24.43
N HIS A 172 -20.54 -28.80 23.62
CA HIS A 172 -20.76 -30.23 23.97
C HIS A 172 -19.49 -31.05 23.73
N PRO A 173 -18.42 -30.83 24.49
CA PRO A 173 -17.13 -31.48 24.26
C PRO A 173 -17.23 -33.00 24.46
N GLY A 174 -16.85 -33.74 23.42
CA GLY A 174 -16.83 -35.22 23.44
C GLY A 174 -18.19 -35.88 23.25
N GLN A 175 -19.23 -35.13 22.88
CA GLN A 175 -20.54 -35.71 22.54
C GLN A 175 -20.66 -35.82 21.00
N ASP A 176 -21.18 -36.96 20.56
CA ASP A 176 -21.57 -37.15 19.17
C ASP A 176 -22.86 -36.39 18.85
N PHE A 177 -22.92 -35.76 17.68
CA PHE A 177 -24.08 -35.02 17.19
C PHE A 177 -24.25 -35.17 15.68
N ASP A 178 -25.48 -34.99 15.20
CA ASP A 178 -25.76 -34.98 13.77
C ASP A 178 -25.18 -33.67 13.15
N LEU A 179 -24.27 -33.82 12.17
CA LEU A 179 -23.65 -32.72 11.49
C LEU A 179 -24.55 -32.05 10.42
N LYS A 180 -25.57 -32.76 9.92
CA LYS A 180 -26.42 -32.29 8.81
C LYS A 180 -27.04 -30.91 9.04
N PRO A 181 -27.60 -30.60 10.24
CA PRO A 181 -28.22 -29.30 10.49
C PRO A 181 -27.25 -28.10 10.38
N PHE A 182 -25.94 -28.35 10.59
CA PHE A 182 -24.90 -27.29 10.60
C PHE A 182 -24.26 -27.06 9.23
N ILE A 183 -24.55 -27.93 8.23
CA ILE A 183 -23.92 -27.85 6.91
C ILE A 183 -24.80 -27.03 5.95
N ASP A 184 -24.27 -25.93 5.42
CA ASP A 184 -24.94 -25.13 4.38
C ASP A 184 -25.08 -25.94 3.09
N GLY A 185 -26.23 -25.88 2.42
CA GLY A 185 -26.52 -26.65 1.20
C GLY A 185 -25.56 -26.38 0.02
N ARG A 186 -24.75 -25.34 0.07
CA ARG A 186 -23.70 -25.06 -0.90
C ARG A 186 -22.40 -25.83 -0.64
N CYS A 187 -22.26 -26.49 0.51
CA CYS A 187 -21.11 -27.33 0.82
C CYS A 187 -21.14 -28.58 -0.06
N LYS A 188 -20.09 -28.79 -0.84
CA LYS A 188 -19.96 -29.94 -1.75
C LYS A 188 -19.18 -31.10 -1.14
N THR A 189 -18.58 -30.90 0.05
CA THR A 189 -17.80 -31.94 0.70
C THR A 189 -18.72 -33.03 1.27
N PRO A 190 -18.44 -34.32 0.99
CA PRO A 190 -19.23 -35.43 1.54
C PRO A 190 -19.23 -35.42 3.06
N ILE A 191 -20.38 -35.75 3.66
CA ILE A 191 -20.56 -35.69 5.11
C ILE A 191 -19.61 -36.65 5.87
N GLU A 192 -19.25 -37.76 5.25
CA GLU A 192 -18.31 -38.73 5.84
C GLU A 192 -16.89 -38.15 5.97
N GLN A 193 -16.48 -37.29 5.02
CA GLN A 193 -15.21 -36.58 5.14
C GLN A 193 -15.26 -35.52 6.23
N ILE A 194 -16.40 -34.84 6.38
CA ILE A 194 -16.58 -33.85 7.45
C ILE A 194 -16.55 -34.55 8.82
N LYS A 195 -17.18 -35.75 8.96
CA LYS A 195 -17.10 -36.57 10.20
C LYS A 195 -15.64 -36.88 10.57
N LEU A 196 -14.81 -37.28 9.59
CA LEU A 196 -13.41 -37.55 9.84
C LEU A 196 -12.62 -36.27 10.23
N ALA A 197 -13.01 -35.12 9.71
CA ALA A 197 -12.36 -33.86 10.02
C ALA A 197 -12.73 -33.30 11.41
N VAL A 198 -13.86 -33.75 11.99
CA VAL A 198 -14.30 -33.35 13.32
C VAL A 198 -14.02 -34.42 14.39
N ASP A 199 -13.32 -35.50 14.03
CA ASP A 199 -12.90 -36.57 14.96
C ASP A 199 -11.66 -36.13 15.76
N GLY A 200 -11.83 -35.05 16.50
CA GLY A 200 -10.82 -34.45 17.37
C GLY A 200 -11.41 -34.25 18.78
N ARG A 201 -10.54 -33.86 19.73
CA ARG A 201 -10.98 -33.61 21.11
C ARG A 201 -10.30 -32.38 21.68
N PHE A 202 -11.11 -31.45 22.17
CA PHE A 202 -10.60 -30.29 22.91
C PHE A 202 -10.19 -30.71 24.32
N SER A 203 -8.99 -30.35 24.74
CA SER A 203 -8.65 -30.24 26.16
C SER A 203 -9.32 -29.00 26.76
N PRO A 204 -9.52 -28.93 28.09
CA PRO A 204 -10.18 -27.80 28.73
C PRO A 204 -9.54 -26.43 28.40
N GLU A 205 -8.22 -26.40 28.36
CA GLU A 205 -7.47 -25.15 28.03
C GLU A 205 -7.62 -24.76 26.56
N GLN A 206 -7.67 -25.71 25.61
CA GLN A 206 -7.89 -25.40 24.19
C GLN A 206 -9.31 -24.91 23.93
N ASN A 207 -10.31 -25.53 24.62
CA ASN A 207 -11.69 -25.07 24.58
C ASN A 207 -11.81 -23.62 25.08
N ALA A 208 -11.30 -23.34 26.29
CA ALA A 208 -11.32 -22.00 26.85
C ALA A 208 -10.60 -20.97 25.96
N LYS A 209 -9.40 -21.31 25.44
CA LYS A 209 -8.63 -20.46 24.57
C LYS A 209 -9.36 -20.16 23.26
N LEU A 210 -9.98 -21.16 22.64
CA LEU A 210 -10.68 -20.98 21.37
C LEU A 210 -11.92 -20.10 21.54
N ARG A 211 -12.68 -20.21 22.64
CA ARG A 211 -13.78 -19.29 22.98
C ARG A 211 -13.32 -17.83 23.10
N ILE A 212 -12.18 -17.59 23.77
CA ILE A 212 -11.60 -16.25 23.89
C ILE A 212 -11.22 -15.72 22.51
N ILE A 213 -10.60 -16.53 21.64
CA ILE A 213 -10.22 -16.15 20.29
C ILE A 213 -11.45 -15.77 19.46
N PHE A 214 -12.54 -16.56 19.48
CA PHE A 214 -13.77 -16.22 18.75
C PHE A 214 -14.37 -14.90 19.26
N SER A 215 -14.50 -14.73 20.57
CA SER A 215 -14.96 -13.47 21.16
C SER A 215 -14.10 -12.26 20.73
N HIS A 216 -12.78 -12.44 20.66
CA HIS A 216 -11.88 -11.38 20.20
C HIS A 216 -12.03 -11.10 18.70
N VAL A 217 -12.27 -12.13 17.85
CA VAL A 217 -12.56 -11.93 16.42
C VAL A 217 -13.84 -11.12 16.23
N ASP A 218 -14.91 -11.40 16.98
CA ASP A 218 -16.18 -10.67 16.92
C ASP A 218 -16.01 -9.22 17.40
N PHE A 219 -15.27 -9.02 18.49
CA PHE A 219 -14.90 -7.67 18.96
C PHE A 219 -14.14 -6.89 17.89
N LEU A 220 -13.12 -7.48 17.26
CA LEU A 220 -12.35 -6.85 16.19
C LEU A 220 -13.23 -6.54 14.97
N ALA A 221 -14.22 -7.37 14.64
CA ALA A 221 -15.17 -7.09 13.57
C ALA A 221 -16.00 -5.83 13.86
N THR A 222 -16.50 -5.71 15.11
CA THR A 222 -17.23 -4.53 15.57
C THR A 222 -16.35 -3.27 15.51
N MET A 223 -15.11 -3.35 16.01
CA MET A 223 -14.17 -2.21 15.95
C MET A 223 -13.85 -1.79 14.53
N LYS A 224 -13.68 -2.74 13.61
CA LYS A 224 -13.49 -2.43 12.19
C LYS A 224 -14.68 -1.69 11.59
N GLN A 225 -15.90 -2.11 11.90
CA GLN A 225 -17.10 -1.43 11.41
C GLN A 225 -17.19 0.01 11.92
N MET A 226 -16.85 0.24 13.19
CA MET A 226 -16.81 1.61 13.74
C MET A 226 -15.80 2.49 12.99
N VAL A 227 -14.62 1.97 12.69
CA VAL A 227 -13.59 2.70 11.92
C VAL A 227 -14.06 2.92 10.48
N GLU A 228 -14.70 1.94 9.84
CA GLU A 228 -15.26 2.07 8.49
C GLU A 228 -16.29 3.18 8.43
N ASN A 229 -17.19 3.29 9.40
CA ASN A 229 -18.19 4.35 9.46
C ASN A 229 -17.53 5.75 9.49
N GLN A 230 -16.44 5.92 10.25
CA GLN A 230 -15.70 7.18 10.27
C GLN A 230 -14.94 7.44 8.94
N ILE A 231 -14.38 6.39 8.33
CA ILE A 231 -13.73 6.48 7.03
C ILE A 231 -14.74 6.96 5.98
N PHE A 232 -15.93 6.37 5.90
CA PHE A 232 -16.96 6.76 4.93
C PHE A 232 -17.42 8.20 5.15
N LYS A 233 -17.65 8.62 6.40
CA LYS A 233 -18.03 9.99 6.73
C LYS A 233 -17.02 11.03 6.23
N ILE A 234 -15.71 10.80 6.41
CA ILE A 234 -14.68 11.73 5.91
C ILE A 234 -14.57 11.66 4.39
N ALA A 235 -14.82 10.47 3.81
CA ALA A 235 -14.67 10.23 2.39
C ALA A 235 -15.82 10.76 1.53
N GLU A 236 -16.96 11.16 2.11
CA GLU A 236 -18.14 11.69 1.38
C GLU A 236 -17.79 12.78 0.38
N LYS A 237 -16.90 13.70 0.74
CA LYS A 237 -16.45 14.78 -0.14
C LYS A 237 -15.62 14.34 -1.35
N TYR A 238 -15.24 13.07 -1.42
CA TYR A 238 -14.49 12.47 -2.52
C TYR A 238 -15.34 11.48 -3.32
N SER A 239 -16.69 11.57 -3.24
CA SER A 239 -17.63 10.67 -3.92
C SER A 239 -17.33 10.49 -5.39
N ASP A 240 -17.12 11.59 -6.13
CA ASP A 240 -16.84 11.55 -7.57
C ASP A 240 -15.54 10.80 -7.88
N GLN A 241 -14.49 11.03 -7.08
CA GLN A 241 -13.22 10.31 -7.25
C GLN A 241 -13.34 8.83 -6.86
N ILE A 242 -14.16 8.51 -5.87
CA ILE A 242 -14.43 7.13 -5.46
C ILE A 242 -15.15 6.39 -6.57
N GLU A 243 -16.23 6.96 -7.12
CA GLU A 243 -16.97 6.39 -8.24
C GLU A 243 -16.07 6.21 -9.47
N LEU A 244 -15.26 7.21 -9.78
CA LEU A 244 -14.27 7.14 -10.84
C LEU A 244 -13.33 5.96 -10.65
N LEU A 245 -12.75 5.79 -9.45
CA LEU A 245 -11.85 4.69 -9.15
C LEU A 245 -12.53 3.32 -9.14
N MET A 246 -13.82 3.23 -8.87
CA MET A 246 -14.56 1.97 -8.94
C MET A 246 -14.69 1.44 -10.38
N THR A 247 -14.45 2.27 -11.40
CA THR A 247 -14.37 1.80 -12.79
C THR A 247 -13.07 1.03 -13.10
N VAL A 248 -12.06 1.13 -12.22
CA VAL A 248 -10.76 0.45 -12.39
C VAL A 248 -10.91 -1.06 -12.21
N PRO A 249 -10.37 -1.89 -13.14
CA PRO A 249 -10.39 -3.33 -13.02
C PRO A 249 -9.90 -3.86 -11.68
N GLY A 250 -10.75 -4.62 -10.99
CA GLY A 250 -10.42 -5.23 -9.70
C GLY A 250 -10.75 -4.37 -8.46
N ILE A 251 -11.24 -3.15 -8.63
CA ILE A 251 -11.83 -2.34 -7.55
C ILE A 251 -13.34 -2.55 -7.59
N LYS A 252 -13.87 -3.21 -6.56
CA LYS A 252 -15.31 -3.56 -6.47
C LYS A 252 -16.03 -2.86 -5.34
N GLU A 253 -15.28 -2.38 -4.35
CA GLU A 253 -15.83 -1.82 -3.12
C GLU A 253 -15.33 -0.41 -2.90
N PRO A 254 -16.20 0.52 -2.47
CA PRO A 254 -15.83 1.90 -2.20
C PRO A 254 -14.64 2.03 -1.24
N LEU A 255 -14.59 1.20 -0.19
CA LEU A 255 -13.48 1.21 0.77
C LEU A 255 -12.12 1.00 0.10
N THR A 256 -12.05 0.17 -0.96
CA THR A 256 -10.80 -0.04 -1.71
C THR A 256 -10.37 1.24 -2.45
N ALA A 257 -11.31 1.95 -3.07
CA ALA A 257 -11.06 3.23 -3.72
C ALA A 257 -10.65 4.31 -2.70
N ILE A 258 -11.35 4.38 -1.56
CA ILE A 258 -11.04 5.30 -0.46
C ILE A 258 -9.62 5.08 0.06
N ARG A 259 -9.20 3.83 0.25
CA ARG A 259 -7.84 3.48 0.69
C ARG A 259 -6.76 3.92 -0.30
N ILE A 260 -7.06 3.93 -1.60
CA ILE A 260 -6.16 4.48 -2.61
C ILE A 260 -6.07 6.00 -2.45
N ILE A 261 -7.20 6.71 -2.39
CA ILE A 261 -7.26 8.16 -2.18
C ILE A 261 -6.55 8.56 -0.89
N ALA A 262 -6.75 7.82 0.19
CA ALA A 262 -6.08 8.04 1.47
C ALA A 262 -4.54 8.01 1.35
N GLU A 263 -3.97 7.17 0.48
CA GLU A 263 -2.53 7.05 0.31
C GLU A 263 -1.95 8.04 -0.71
N ILE A 264 -2.63 8.31 -1.84
CA ILE A 264 -2.07 9.13 -2.92
C ILE A 264 -2.68 10.55 -2.98
N GLY A 265 -3.79 10.81 -2.26
CA GLY A 265 -4.58 12.02 -2.42
C GLY A 265 -5.52 11.95 -3.62
N ALA A 266 -6.38 12.95 -3.76
CA ALA A 266 -7.26 13.13 -4.93
C ALA A 266 -6.62 14.05 -5.98
N ASP A 267 -5.82 15.02 -5.55
CA ASP A 267 -5.11 15.95 -6.42
C ASP A 267 -3.79 15.35 -6.94
N MET A 268 -3.71 15.16 -8.25
CA MET A 268 -2.54 14.62 -8.93
C MET A 268 -1.53 15.70 -9.34
N SER A 269 -1.76 16.98 -9.10
CA SER A 269 -0.79 18.05 -9.36
C SER A 269 0.49 17.92 -8.52
N VAL A 270 0.36 17.29 -7.35
CA VAL A 270 1.45 16.99 -6.41
C VAL A 270 2.53 16.07 -7.02
N PHE A 271 2.16 15.26 -8.00
CA PHE A 271 3.08 14.37 -8.71
C PHE A 271 3.28 14.89 -10.13
N GLU A 272 4.49 15.31 -10.48
CA GLU A 272 4.80 15.82 -11.83
C GLU A 272 4.38 14.82 -12.92
N THR A 273 4.60 13.53 -12.69
CA THR A 273 4.29 12.45 -13.64
C THR A 273 3.79 11.19 -12.96
N ALA A 274 3.07 10.37 -13.70
CA ALA A 274 2.70 9.01 -13.26
C ALA A 274 3.94 8.14 -12.91
N LYS A 275 5.11 8.45 -13.47
CA LYS A 275 6.38 7.77 -13.13
C LYS A 275 6.82 8.12 -11.72
N HIS A 276 6.68 9.38 -11.29
CA HIS A 276 6.98 9.81 -9.92
C HIS A 276 6.06 9.11 -8.92
N LEU A 277 4.74 9.07 -9.18
CA LEU A 277 3.77 8.36 -8.34
C LEU A 277 4.10 6.86 -8.21
N THR A 278 4.37 6.17 -9.33
CA THR A 278 4.68 4.73 -9.30
C THR A 278 6.02 4.42 -8.62
N SER A 279 6.98 5.35 -8.69
CA SER A 279 8.26 5.26 -7.96
C SER A 279 8.04 5.47 -6.46
N TRP A 280 7.27 6.49 -6.08
CA TRP A 280 6.87 6.75 -4.70
C TRP A 280 6.13 5.57 -4.08
N ALA A 281 5.23 4.93 -4.83
CA ALA A 281 4.51 3.72 -4.40
C ALA A 281 5.38 2.45 -4.33
N GLY A 282 6.66 2.53 -4.70
CA GLY A 282 7.59 1.38 -4.67
C GLY A 282 7.26 0.30 -5.70
N LEU A 283 6.61 0.65 -6.82
CA LEU A 283 6.27 -0.26 -7.91
C LEU A 283 7.27 -0.21 -9.08
N THR A 284 8.28 0.65 -8.98
CA THR A 284 9.32 0.82 -9.99
C THR A 284 10.59 0.08 -9.57
N PRO A 285 11.23 -0.69 -10.47
CA PRO A 285 12.53 -1.27 -10.20
C PRO A 285 13.57 -0.20 -9.87
N GLN A 286 14.44 -0.47 -8.90
CA GLN A 286 15.58 0.39 -8.60
C GLN A 286 16.69 0.12 -9.63
N ASN A 287 17.27 1.19 -10.18
CA ASN A 287 18.49 1.11 -10.98
C ASN A 287 19.69 1.37 -10.07
N ALA A 288 20.18 0.32 -9.41
CA ALA A 288 21.47 0.40 -8.76
C ALA A 288 22.53 -0.09 -9.76
N GLU A 289 23.15 0.85 -10.45
CA GLU A 289 24.25 0.61 -11.39
C GLU A 289 25.48 1.35 -10.89
N SER A 290 26.63 0.70 -10.93
CA SER A 290 27.93 1.28 -10.58
C SER A 290 28.97 0.69 -11.51
N ALA A 291 29.74 1.54 -12.18
CA ALA A 291 30.77 1.17 -13.15
C ALA A 291 30.25 0.20 -14.24
N GLY A 292 29.07 0.49 -14.82
CA GLY A 292 28.46 -0.34 -15.86
C GLY A 292 27.83 -1.67 -15.36
N LYS A 293 27.98 -2.02 -14.06
CA LYS A 293 27.43 -3.25 -13.49
C LYS A 293 26.11 -2.98 -12.76
N LYS A 294 25.02 -3.62 -13.20
CA LYS A 294 23.70 -3.58 -12.52
C LYS A 294 23.73 -4.42 -11.26
N LYS A 295 23.66 -3.78 -10.08
CA LYS A 295 23.68 -4.46 -8.78
C LYS A 295 22.33 -5.08 -8.43
N THR A 296 21.20 -4.40 -8.70
CA THR A 296 19.86 -4.93 -8.41
C THR A 296 18.78 -4.26 -9.25
N THR A 297 17.76 -5.06 -9.62
CA THR A 297 16.52 -4.59 -10.26
C THR A 297 15.31 -4.81 -9.35
N ARG A 298 15.51 -5.02 -8.03
CA ARG A 298 14.42 -5.19 -7.07
C ARG A 298 13.66 -3.88 -6.91
N ILE A 299 12.36 -4.00 -6.65
CA ILE A 299 11.51 -2.84 -6.32
C ILE A 299 11.89 -2.28 -4.94
N GLY A 300 11.69 -0.99 -4.74
CA GLY A 300 11.92 -0.32 -3.46
C GLY A 300 11.03 -0.83 -2.32
N LYS A 301 11.44 -0.56 -1.07
CA LYS A 301 10.66 -0.87 0.14
C LYS A 301 9.53 0.15 0.40
N ALA A 302 9.42 1.22 -0.39
CA ALA A 302 8.38 2.25 -0.27
C ALA A 302 6.97 1.69 -0.49
N GLY A 303 5.95 2.46 -0.13
CA GLY A 303 4.54 2.14 -0.38
C GLY A 303 4.00 1.02 0.50
N ALA A 304 4.28 1.03 1.80
CA ALA A 304 3.93 -0.04 2.75
C ALA A 304 2.43 -0.42 2.74
N TYR A 305 1.54 0.53 2.48
CA TYR A 305 0.10 0.29 2.43
C TYR A 305 -0.46 0.27 1.00
N ILE A 306 -0.04 1.21 0.14
CA ILE A 306 -0.55 1.30 -1.24
C ILE A 306 -0.08 0.13 -2.11
N LYS A 307 1.16 -0.32 -1.98
CA LYS A 307 1.71 -1.41 -2.80
C LYS A 307 0.99 -2.75 -2.57
N PRO A 308 0.79 -3.25 -1.32
CA PRO A 308 0.00 -4.46 -1.09
C PRO A 308 -1.43 -4.35 -1.63
N LEU A 309 -2.09 -3.20 -1.46
CA LEU A 309 -3.43 -2.95 -1.97
C LEU A 309 -3.48 -3.08 -3.50
N LEU A 310 -2.57 -2.41 -4.21
CA LEU A 310 -2.50 -2.49 -5.68
C LEU A 310 -2.11 -3.90 -6.17
N VAL A 311 -1.32 -4.64 -5.40
CA VAL A 311 -1.00 -6.06 -5.70
C VAL A 311 -2.26 -6.91 -5.59
N GLN A 312 -3.09 -6.73 -4.57
CA GLN A 312 -4.37 -7.43 -4.43
C GLN A 312 -5.32 -7.12 -5.61
N ILE A 313 -5.45 -5.84 -5.97
CA ILE A 313 -6.25 -5.40 -7.13
C ILE A 313 -5.71 -6.02 -8.43
N ALA A 314 -4.39 -6.03 -8.63
CA ALA A 314 -3.76 -6.63 -9.80
C ALA A 314 -3.98 -8.14 -9.89
N VAL A 315 -3.96 -8.86 -8.76
CA VAL A 315 -4.29 -10.29 -8.71
C VAL A 315 -5.76 -10.51 -9.05
N ALA A 316 -6.67 -9.75 -8.44
CA ALA A 316 -8.11 -9.86 -8.69
C ALA A 316 -8.46 -9.60 -10.16
N SER A 317 -7.93 -8.51 -10.75
CA SER A 317 -8.16 -8.17 -12.15
C SER A 317 -7.55 -9.18 -13.13
N SER A 318 -6.35 -9.73 -12.82
CA SER A 318 -5.68 -10.71 -13.68
C SER A 318 -6.32 -12.10 -13.68
N ARG A 319 -7.13 -12.42 -12.67
CA ARG A 319 -7.85 -13.69 -12.56
C ARG A 319 -9.27 -13.62 -13.14
N SER A 320 -9.82 -12.42 -13.25
CA SER A 320 -11.19 -12.20 -13.71
C SER A 320 -11.29 -12.25 -15.24
N ASP A 321 -12.29 -12.97 -15.76
CA ASP A 321 -12.61 -12.99 -17.19
C ASP A 321 -13.26 -11.70 -17.68
N LYS A 322 -13.72 -10.83 -16.75
CA LYS A 322 -14.26 -9.51 -17.07
C LYS A 322 -13.22 -8.53 -17.65
N TYR A 323 -11.92 -8.81 -17.47
CA TYR A 323 -10.82 -7.95 -17.89
C TYR A 323 -9.81 -8.72 -18.75
N PRO A 324 -10.22 -9.17 -19.97
CA PRO A 324 -9.40 -10.05 -20.81
C PRO A 324 -8.06 -9.42 -21.20
N GLU A 325 -8.00 -8.10 -21.39
CA GLU A 325 -6.79 -7.35 -21.74
C GLU A 325 -5.73 -7.40 -20.62
N ILE A 326 -6.17 -7.31 -19.35
CA ILE A 326 -5.27 -7.40 -18.18
C ILE A 326 -4.82 -8.85 -17.99
N LYS A 327 -5.74 -9.81 -18.10
CA LYS A 327 -5.46 -11.25 -18.00
C LYS A 327 -4.44 -11.69 -19.05
N ALA A 328 -4.63 -11.33 -20.31
CA ALA A 328 -3.71 -11.64 -21.41
C ALA A 328 -2.33 -11.01 -21.19
N LYS A 329 -2.28 -9.73 -20.75
CA LYS A 329 -1.03 -9.04 -20.46
C LYS A 329 -0.29 -9.68 -19.28
N HIS A 330 -1.01 -10.03 -18.22
CA HIS A 330 -0.42 -10.72 -17.06
C HIS A 330 0.16 -12.07 -17.49
N GLN A 331 -0.56 -12.88 -18.27
CA GLN A 331 -0.10 -14.18 -18.75
C GLN A 331 1.17 -14.05 -19.62
N THR A 332 1.19 -13.10 -20.56
CA THR A 332 2.37 -12.83 -21.39
C THR A 332 3.60 -12.47 -20.55
N LEU A 333 3.42 -11.61 -19.54
CA LEU A 333 4.51 -11.24 -18.63
C LEU A 333 4.93 -12.40 -17.72
N LYS A 334 3.97 -13.21 -17.25
CA LYS A 334 4.20 -14.38 -16.40
C LYS A 334 5.08 -15.41 -17.11
N LYS A 335 4.81 -15.74 -18.38
CA LYS A 335 5.62 -16.65 -19.21
C LYS A 335 7.08 -16.19 -19.32
N ARG A 336 7.31 -14.86 -19.44
CA ARG A 336 8.64 -14.30 -19.69
C ARG A 336 9.43 -13.96 -18.42
N ARG A 337 8.78 -13.52 -17.33
CA ARG A 337 9.42 -12.89 -16.16
C ARG A 337 9.01 -13.51 -14.82
N GLY A 338 8.09 -14.48 -14.83
CA GLY A 338 7.52 -15.10 -13.63
C GLY A 338 6.37 -14.31 -13.01
N GLY A 339 5.54 -15.00 -12.18
CA GLY A 339 4.27 -14.48 -11.67
C GLY A 339 4.40 -13.23 -10.81
N LYS A 340 5.33 -13.22 -9.84
CA LYS A 340 5.53 -12.07 -8.94
C LYS A 340 5.86 -10.77 -9.69
N LYS A 341 6.74 -10.84 -10.69
CA LYS A 341 7.11 -9.69 -11.52
C LYS A 341 5.96 -9.25 -12.43
N ALA A 342 5.19 -10.20 -12.99
CA ALA A 342 4.01 -9.90 -13.78
C ALA A 342 2.95 -9.13 -12.96
N THR A 343 2.65 -9.59 -11.75
CA THR A 343 1.69 -8.92 -10.85
C THR A 343 2.12 -7.50 -10.51
N ILE A 344 3.39 -7.26 -10.18
CA ILE A 344 3.92 -5.90 -9.93
C ILE A 344 3.80 -5.01 -11.18
N ALA A 345 4.03 -5.56 -12.37
CA ALA A 345 3.89 -4.80 -13.62
C ALA A 345 2.43 -4.40 -13.88
N ILE A 346 1.46 -5.28 -13.58
CA ILE A 346 0.03 -4.94 -13.65
C ILE A 346 -0.33 -3.89 -12.58
N ALA A 347 0.10 -4.06 -11.33
CA ALA A 347 -0.13 -3.10 -10.26
C ALA A 347 0.40 -1.69 -10.62
N ARG A 348 1.60 -1.61 -11.20
CA ARG A 348 2.17 -0.35 -11.72
C ARG A 348 1.32 0.24 -12.83
N ARG A 349 0.82 -0.59 -13.76
CA ARG A 349 -0.03 -0.16 -14.87
C ARG A 349 -1.35 0.42 -14.37
N LEU A 350 -2.00 -0.25 -13.41
CA LEU A 350 -3.23 0.23 -12.78
C LEU A 350 -3.02 1.56 -12.06
N LEU A 351 -1.92 1.72 -11.31
CA LEU A 351 -1.60 2.99 -10.66
C LEU A 351 -1.32 4.12 -11.67
N THR A 352 -0.70 3.80 -12.83
CA THR A 352 -0.53 4.77 -13.92
C THR A 352 -1.88 5.20 -14.50
N ALA A 353 -2.81 4.26 -14.68
CA ALA A 353 -4.17 4.58 -15.12
C ALA A 353 -4.89 5.47 -14.10
N ILE A 354 -4.86 5.10 -12.81
CA ILE A 354 -5.45 5.87 -11.70
C ILE A 354 -4.92 7.32 -11.70
N PHE A 355 -3.61 7.52 -11.89
CA PHE A 355 -3.04 8.86 -12.00
C PHE A 355 -3.70 9.69 -13.11
N HIS A 356 -3.83 9.12 -14.31
CA HIS A 356 -4.43 9.84 -15.44
C HIS A 356 -5.93 10.05 -15.27
N MET A 357 -6.63 9.08 -14.71
CA MET A 357 -8.06 9.16 -14.40
C MET A 357 -8.34 10.31 -13.42
N LEU A 358 -7.64 10.35 -12.28
CA LEU A 358 -7.80 11.42 -11.28
C LEU A 358 -7.37 12.78 -11.81
N LYS A 359 -6.33 12.84 -12.67
CA LYS A 359 -5.86 14.10 -13.27
C LYS A 359 -6.83 14.68 -14.28
N LYS A 360 -7.55 13.83 -15.03
CA LYS A 360 -8.44 14.24 -16.13
C LYS A 360 -9.92 14.19 -15.77
N GLY A 361 -10.30 13.50 -14.70
CA GLY A 361 -11.70 13.21 -14.37
C GLY A 361 -12.35 12.18 -15.31
N GLU A 362 -11.57 11.31 -15.97
CA GLU A 362 -12.06 10.34 -16.95
C GLU A 362 -12.10 8.93 -16.38
N ALA A 363 -13.17 8.17 -16.69
CA ALA A 363 -13.31 6.77 -16.30
C ALA A 363 -12.23 5.86 -16.94
N TYR A 364 -12.02 4.67 -16.35
CA TYR A 364 -11.07 3.70 -16.90
C TYR A 364 -11.45 3.30 -18.33
N ASN A 365 -10.52 3.49 -19.25
CA ASN A 365 -10.69 3.12 -20.64
C ASN A 365 -9.76 1.95 -21.02
N PRO A 366 -10.30 0.73 -21.24
CA PRO A 366 -9.49 -0.43 -21.60
C PRO A 366 -8.84 -0.31 -23.00
N THR A 367 -9.45 0.45 -23.93
CA THR A 367 -8.95 0.56 -25.30
C THR A 367 -7.63 1.29 -25.43
N LEU A 368 -7.31 2.21 -24.52
CA LEU A 368 -6.03 2.91 -24.48
C LEU A 368 -4.81 1.96 -24.28
N TYR A 369 -5.08 0.72 -23.91
CA TYR A 369 -4.06 -0.30 -23.72
C TYR A 369 -3.93 -1.28 -24.91
N VAL A 370 -4.87 -1.26 -25.83
CA VAL A 370 -4.79 -2.02 -27.07
C VAL A 370 -3.89 -1.22 -28.02
N ARG A 371 -2.58 -1.41 -27.91
CA ARG A 371 -1.72 -1.06 -29.03
C ARG A 371 -2.10 -2.02 -30.17
N GLU A 372 -2.62 -1.53 -31.26
CA GLU A 372 -2.52 -2.21 -32.52
C GLU A 372 -1.04 -2.46 -32.77
N GLN A 373 -0.60 -3.65 -32.40
CA GLN A 373 0.70 -4.08 -32.88
C GLN A 373 0.50 -4.39 -34.35
N PRO A 374 1.17 -3.68 -35.26
CA PRO A 374 1.23 -4.17 -36.62
C PRO A 374 1.69 -5.63 -36.54
N PRO A 375 1.12 -6.53 -37.33
CA PRO A 375 1.51 -7.91 -37.30
C PRO A 375 3.04 -7.93 -37.40
N LYS A 376 3.69 -8.47 -36.37
CA LYS A 376 5.12 -8.67 -36.43
C LYS A 376 5.34 -9.59 -37.62
N SER A 377 5.74 -9.06 -38.73
CA SER A 377 6.34 -9.86 -39.76
C SER A 377 7.48 -10.59 -39.04
N ARG A 378 7.30 -11.86 -38.76
CA ARG A 378 8.43 -12.71 -38.41
C ARG A 378 9.32 -12.64 -39.63
N GLN A 379 10.37 -11.85 -39.58
CA GLN A 379 11.49 -12.04 -40.47
C GLN A 379 12.04 -13.42 -40.13
N ILE A 380 11.61 -14.39 -40.91
CA ILE A 380 12.13 -15.75 -40.85
C ILE A 380 13.54 -15.64 -41.46
N SER A 381 14.57 -16.09 -40.76
CA SER A 381 15.91 -16.15 -41.36
C SER A 381 15.89 -17.02 -42.61
N LYS A 382 16.79 -16.79 -43.58
CA LYS A 382 16.91 -17.60 -44.81
C LYS A 382 16.93 -19.09 -44.48
N GLU A 383 17.64 -19.48 -43.44
CA GLU A 383 17.76 -20.88 -42.96
C GLU A 383 16.44 -21.41 -42.40
N GLN A 384 15.68 -20.60 -41.65
CA GLN A 384 14.35 -21.00 -41.15
C GLN A 384 13.32 -21.11 -42.27
N ALA A 385 13.42 -20.27 -43.30
CA ALA A 385 12.56 -20.35 -44.46
C ALA A 385 12.87 -21.64 -45.27
N LEU A 386 14.14 -21.95 -45.47
CA LEU A 386 14.56 -23.19 -46.17
C LEU A 386 14.13 -24.44 -45.40
N MET A 387 14.25 -24.44 -44.05
CA MET A 387 13.78 -25.57 -43.23
C MET A 387 12.24 -25.76 -43.33
N LEU A 388 11.47 -24.66 -43.40
CA LEU A 388 10.03 -24.73 -43.53
C LEU A 388 9.59 -25.29 -44.90
N VAL A 389 10.26 -24.85 -45.94
CA VAL A 389 10.00 -25.30 -47.35
C VAL A 389 10.39 -26.78 -47.50
N ALA A 390 11.53 -27.19 -46.90
CA ALA A 390 11.93 -28.60 -46.90
C ALA A 390 10.97 -29.50 -46.10
N LYS A 391 10.43 -29.01 -44.97
CA LYS A 391 9.38 -29.71 -44.19
C LYS A 391 8.04 -29.86 -44.96
N MET A 392 7.78 -28.98 -45.89
CA MET A 392 6.59 -29.05 -46.78
C MET A 392 6.81 -29.94 -48.02
N GLY A 393 7.99 -30.60 -48.13
CA GLY A 393 8.30 -31.52 -49.22
C GLY A 393 8.86 -30.88 -50.49
N TYR A 394 9.21 -29.58 -50.44
CA TYR A 394 9.78 -28.87 -51.59
C TYR A 394 11.33 -28.90 -51.55
N ILE A 395 11.93 -29.09 -52.70
CA ILE A 395 13.40 -28.98 -52.87
C ILE A 395 13.69 -27.58 -53.42
N VAL A 396 14.51 -26.82 -52.70
CA VAL A 396 14.95 -25.48 -53.12
C VAL A 396 16.24 -25.61 -53.87
N THR A 397 16.25 -25.33 -55.17
CA THR A 397 17.48 -25.22 -55.98
C THR A 397 17.88 -23.75 -56.10
N GLU A 398 19.14 -23.37 -55.87
CA GLU A 398 19.63 -22.06 -56.23
C GLU A 398 19.67 -21.94 -57.76
N SER A 399 18.90 -20.96 -58.29
CA SER A 399 19.09 -20.62 -59.69
C SER A 399 20.38 -19.83 -59.82
N ALA A 400 21.32 -20.31 -60.57
CA ALA A 400 22.45 -19.55 -61.01
C ALA A 400 21.97 -18.34 -61.81
N ALA A 401 22.27 -17.12 -61.30
CA ALA A 401 22.06 -15.86 -62.01
C ALA A 401 23.24 -15.56 -62.89
#